data_3f22509446530aae055b89c59d9976a4
#
_entry.id   3f22509446530aae055b89c59d9976a4
#
_cell.length_a   1.000
_cell.length_b   1.000
_cell.length_c   1.000
_cell.angle_alpha   90.00
_cell.angle_beta   90.00
_cell.angle_gamma   90.00
#
_symmetry.space_group_name_H-M   'P 1'
#
loop_
_entity.id
_entity.type
_entity.pdbx_description
1 polymer ?
#
loop_
_entity_poly.entity_id
_entity_poly.type
_entity_poly.pdbx_seq_one_letter_code
_entity_poly.pdbx_strand_id
1 'polypeptide(L)'
;MKGVVLFRLLLVLAGLLILPELALAEVYEEDFKNLGLTGTERGIYTVLIFIIAYGFVMAEEFTGMRKSKPVILAAGIIWAHAAVLAADKGVTVEQLHEAFEYNLAEFAALMLFLLVAMTYINAMAERNVFETLRSWMIRKKFSFKQLFWVTGIITFFLSAVADNLTAALLVGAVVMAVGKGNDKFVAIGLVNLVVAANAGGAFSPFGDITTLMVWQAGYAEFFDFFALFIPSVVNYIIPAFFMYMAVPDESPEASDEAAVVLKPGAIQVCVLFLLTIVTAVSFKQFLHLPPFMGMMVGLSVLMIYGYSINKLYHDESFDIFNKVRDAEWDTLFFFFGVVFAVGGLGYIGYLELLSGAMYEGLGDTTANILVGFISAIVDNIPVMFAVLNMDLEMDLYQWLLATLTAGTGGSMLSVGSAAGVALMGSSKHKYTFFSHLKWTPVIALGYFASIFTHYLVNG
;
A
#
# COMPACT_ATOMS: atom_id res chain seq x y z
N MET A 1 9.44 -20.12 32.96
CA MET A 1 9.79 -18.71 32.84
C MET A 1 9.33 -18.05 31.53
N LYS A 2 9.24 -18.78 30.40
CA LYS A 2 8.84 -18.22 29.09
C LYS A 2 7.41 -17.67 29.03
N GLY A 3 6.44 -18.23 29.76
CA GLY A 3 5.05 -17.74 29.80
C GLY A 3 4.83 -16.50 30.67
N VAL A 4 5.72 -16.25 31.62
CA VAL A 4 5.57 -15.12 32.56
C VAL A 4 5.92 -13.79 31.92
N VAL A 5 6.87 -13.74 30.97
CA VAL A 5 7.24 -12.51 30.25
C VAL A 5 6.14 -12.11 29.28
N LEU A 6 5.59 -13.07 28.53
CA LEU A 6 4.48 -12.81 27.60
C LEU A 6 3.22 -12.37 28.36
N PHE A 7 2.92 -13.02 29.49
CA PHE A 7 1.78 -12.67 30.35
C PHE A 7 1.91 -11.26 30.98
N ARG A 8 3.12 -10.88 31.39
CA ARG A 8 3.38 -9.52 31.90
C ARG A 8 3.28 -8.46 30.80
N LEU A 9 3.74 -8.75 29.58
CA LEU A 9 3.57 -7.87 28.42
C LEU A 9 2.09 -7.67 28.06
N LEU A 10 1.30 -8.75 28.09
CA LEU A 10 -0.15 -8.71 27.86
C LEU A 10 -0.88 -7.90 28.94
N LEU A 11 -0.43 -7.97 30.20
CA LEU A 11 -0.99 -7.16 31.29
C LEU A 11 -0.67 -5.67 31.14
N VAL A 12 0.51 -5.31 30.63
CA VAL A 12 0.88 -3.91 30.35
C VAL A 12 0.04 -3.36 29.19
N LEU A 13 -0.15 -4.14 28.12
CA LEU A 13 -1.03 -3.77 27.00
C LEU A 13 -2.50 -3.67 27.42
N ALA A 14 -2.98 -4.60 28.22
CA ALA A 14 -4.34 -4.52 28.78
C ALA A 14 -4.53 -3.36 29.76
N GLY A 15 -3.48 -2.97 30.51
CA GLY A 15 -3.51 -1.81 31.40
C GLY A 15 -3.57 -0.48 30.66
N LEU A 16 -2.99 -0.39 29.44
CA LEU A 16 -3.09 0.77 28.56
C LEU A 16 -4.46 0.94 27.93
N LEU A 17 -5.26 -0.13 27.83
CA LEU A 17 -6.63 -0.12 27.31
C LEU A 17 -7.69 0.37 28.33
N ILE A 18 -7.32 0.66 29.59
CA ILE A 18 -8.23 1.02 30.67
C ILE A 18 -8.05 2.50 31.10
N LEU A 19 -7.53 3.36 30.25
CA LEU A 19 -7.46 4.79 30.56
C LEU A 19 -8.77 5.49 30.19
N PRO A 20 -9.35 6.32 31.10
CA PRO A 20 -10.63 6.96 30.88
C PRO A 20 -10.53 8.11 29.86
N GLU A 21 -11.68 8.37 29.23
CA GLU A 21 -11.95 9.51 28.36
C GLU A 21 -11.34 10.82 28.87
N LEU A 22 -10.35 11.33 28.18
CA LEU A 22 -9.89 12.70 28.33
C LEU A 22 -9.40 13.27 27.00
N ALA A 23 -10.03 14.40 26.69
CA ALA A 23 -9.67 15.42 25.73
C ALA A 23 -10.03 15.18 24.25
N LEU A 24 -11.11 15.86 23.89
CA LEU A 24 -11.44 16.32 22.56
C LEU A 24 -10.23 17.03 21.95
N ALA A 25 -9.60 16.43 20.95
CA ALA A 25 -8.79 17.18 20.01
C ALA A 25 -9.76 17.94 19.12
N GLU A 26 -9.74 19.25 19.19
CA GLU A 26 -10.38 20.11 18.19
C GLU A 26 -9.76 19.74 16.84
N VAL A 27 -10.60 19.28 15.93
CA VAL A 27 -10.25 19.16 14.52
C VAL A 27 -10.04 20.59 14.05
N TYR A 28 -8.82 20.96 13.73
CA TYR A 28 -8.54 22.19 13.01
C TYR A 28 -9.12 22.03 11.60
N GLU A 29 -10.29 22.62 11.37
CA GLU A 29 -10.75 22.97 10.04
C GLU A 29 -9.85 24.12 9.56
N GLU A 30 -8.76 23.81 8.91
CA GLU A 30 -7.96 24.81 8.20
C GLU A 30 -8.56 25.03 6.82
N ASP A 31 -9.01 26.27 6.59
CA ASP A 31 -9.32 26.81 5.26
C ASP A 31 -8.04 26.74 4.39
N PHE A 32 -7.84 25.64 3.68
CA PHE A 32 -6.73 25.46 2.75
C PHE A 32 -6.91 26.42 1.58
N LYS A 33 -6.29 27.61 1.69
CA LYS A 33 -6.34 28.62 0.63
C LYS A 33 -5.44 28.22 -0.52
N ASN A 34 -6.02 27.82 -1.64
CA ASN A 34 -5.27 27.68 -2.87
C ASN A 34 -5.01 29.05 -3.52
N LEU A 35 -3.97 29.12 -4.35
CA LEU A 35 -3.54 30.37 -4.96
C LEU A 35 -4.37 30.81 -6.18
N GLY A 36 -5.22 29.94 -6.74
CA GLY A 36 -6.03 30.19 -7.93
C GLY A 36 -5.20 30.51 -9.17
N LEU A 37 -4.08 29.83 -9.39
CA LEU A 37 -3.10 30.15 -10.45
C LEU A 37 -3.10 29.14 -11.62
N THR A 38 -4.08 28.26 -11.72
CA THR A 38 -4.14 27.18 -12.72
C THR A 38 -4.10 27.69 -14.17
N GLY A 39 -4.72 28.83 -14.47
CA GLY A 39 -4.74 29.44 -15.81
C GLY A 39 -3.52 30.31 -16.16
N THR A 40 -2.52 30.40 -15.29
CA THR A 40 -1.33 31.22 -15.50
C THR A 40 -0.17 30.42 -16.11
N GLU A 41 0.72 31.08 -16.87
CA GLU A 41 1.95 30.44 -17.39
C GLU A 41 2.75 29.80 -16.25
N ARG A 42 2.85 30.46 -15.09
CA ARG A 42 3.60 29.98 -13.93
C ARG A 42 2.96 28.74 -13.31
N GLY A 43 1.63 28.68 -13.23
CA GLY A 43 0.90 27.49 -12.79
C GLY A 43 1.14 26.31 -13.76
N ILE A 44 1.08 26.56 -15.07
CA ILE A 44 1.35 25.54 -16.09
C ILE A 44 2.77 24.96 -15.95
N TYR A 45 3.79 25.76 -15.64
CA TYR A 45 5.14 25.26 -15.37
C TYR A 45 5.16 24.26 -14.22
N THR A 46 4.37 24.47 -13.18
CA THR A 46 4.32 23.56 -12.04
C THR A 46 3.76 22.17 -12.43
N VAL A 47 2.70 22.15 -13.22
CA VAL A 47 2.16 20.89 -13.76
C VAL A 47 3.16 20.20 -14.67
N LEU A 48 3.87 20.96 -15.53
CA LEU A 48 4.89 20.39 -16.42
C LEU A 48 6.03 19.74 -15.62
N ILE A 49 6.49 20.36 -14.52
CA ILE A 49 7.49 19.75 -13.61
C ILE A 49 6.99 18.42 -13.08
N PHE A 50 5.72 18.36 -12.61
CA PHE A 50 5.13 17.13 -12.13
C PHE A 50 5.04 16.07 -13.23
N ILE A 51 4.52 16.41 -14.41
CA ILE A 51 4.38 15.47 -15.55
C ILE A 51 5.76 14.93 -15.98
N ILE A 52 6.79 15.78 -16.06
CA ILE A 52 8.15 15.34 -16.40
C ILE A 52 8.67 14.36 -15.35
N ALA A 53 8.56 14.69 -14.07
CA ALA A 53 9.00 13.81 -12.99
C ALA A 53 8.25 12.48 -13.01
N TYR A 54 6.95 12.53 -13.25
CA TYR A 54 6.12 11.31 -13.35
C TYR A 54 6.46 10.48 -14.59
N GLY A 55 6.82 11.12 -15.70
CA GLY A 55 7.37 10.43 -16.86
C GLY A 55 8.62 9.61 -16.52
N PHE A 56 9.51 10.14 -15.66
CA PHE A 56 10.67 9.38 -15.16
C PHE A 56 10.28 8.29 -14.17
N VAL A 57 9.25 8.48 -13.34
CA VAL A 57 8.72 7.43 -12.46
C VAL A 57 8.23 6.24 -13.31
N MET A 58 7.41 6.51 -14.33
CA MET A 58 6.90 5.46 -15.24
C MET A 58 8.02 4.79 -16.04
N ALA A 59 9.11 5.51 -16.31
CA ALA A 59 10.27 5.00 -17.02
C ALA A 59 11.28 4.25 -16.12
N GLU A 60 10.99 3.97 -14.86
CA GLU A 60 11.89 3.29 -13.91
C GLU A 60 12.42 1.97 -14.49
N GLU A 61 11.55 1.15 -15.09
CA GLU A 61 11.93 -0.14 -15.69
C GLU A 61 12.96 0.02 -16.81
N PHE A 62 12.88 1.10 -17.59
CA PHE A 62 13.78 1.35 -18.73
C PHE A 62 15.06 2.05 -18.33
N THR A 63 14.98 2.93 -17.35
CA THR A 63 16.09 3.80 -16.93
C THR A 63 16.93 3.22 -15.78
N GLY A 64 16.35 2.31 -14.99
CA GLY A 64 16.92 1.85 -13.73
C GLY A 64 16.98 2.94 -12.64
N MET A 65 16.34 4.08 -12.88
CA MET A 65 16.29 5.19 -11.93
C MET A 65 15.13 4.97 -10.96
N ARG A 66 15.41 4.74 -9.68
CA ARG A 66 14.39 4.57 -8.64
C ARG A 66 13.42 5.75 -8.61
N LYS A 67 12.14 5.44 -8.49
CA LYS A 67 11.02 6.38 -8.58
C LYS A 67 11.04 7.52 -7.55
N SER A 68 11.66 7.33 -6.40
CA SER A 68 11.78 8.38 -5.38
C SER A 68 12.57 9.60 -5.86
N LYS A 69 13.63 9.40 -6.66
CA LYS A 69 14.56 10.47 -7.04
C LYS A 69 13.88 11.60 -7.83
N PRO A 70 13.18 11.34 -8.96
CA PRO A 70 12.56 12.41 -9.73
C PRO A 70 11.43 13.10 -8.97
N VAL A 71 10.67 12.37 -8.14
CA VAL A 71 9.53 12.94 -7.43
C VAL A 71 9.97 13.83 -6.27
N ILE A 72 11.01 13.45 -5.51
CA ILE A 72 11.58 14.32 -4.47
C ILE A 72 12.10 15.63 -5.07
N LEU A 73 12.81 15.53 -6.19
CA LEU A 73 13.31 16.72 -6.89
C LEU A 73 12.16 17.63 -7.34
N ALA A 74 11.11 17.04 -7.94
CA ALA A 74 9.93 17.78 -8.37
C ALA A 74 9.21 18.42 -7.18
N ALA A 75 9.03 17.72 -6.07
CA ALA A 75 8.43 18.25 -4.85
C ALA A 75 9.16 19.51 -4.36
N GLY A 76 10.49 19.46 -4.27
CA GLY A 76 11.30 20.62 -3.88
C GLY A 76 11.17 21.81 -4.84
N ILE A 77 11.17 21.56 -6.15
CA ILE A 77 11.01 22.62 -7.15
C ILE A 77 9.59 23.21 -7.13
N ILE A 78 8.56 22.35 -7.02
CA ILE A 78 7.15 22.75 -6.94
C ILE A 78 6.93 23.68 -5.74
N TRP A 79 7.39 23.28 -4.54
CA TRP A 79 7.22 24.08 -3.34
C TRP A 79 8.05 25.37 -3.36
N ALA A 80 9.28 25.34 -3.89
CA ALA A 80 10.07 26.56 -4.09
C ALA A 80 9.36 27.53 -5.04
N HIS A 81 8.76 27.03 -6.12
CA HIS A 81 7.98 27.83 -7.04
C HIS A 81 6.68 28.34 -6.40
N ALA A 82 5.96 27.48 -5.68
CA ALA A 82 4.74 27.85 -4.93
C ALA A 82 5.02 28.98 -3.92
N ALA A 83 6.15 28.93 -3.21
CA ALA A 83 6.54 29.98 -2.27
C ALA A 83 6.77 31.34 -2.96
N VAL A 84 7.40 31.37 -4.13
CA VAL A 84 7.58 32.59 -4.92
C VAL A 84 6.21 33.15 -5.38
N LEU A 85 5.32 32.25 -5.85
CA LEU A 85 3.97 32.63 -6.29
C LEU A 85 3.11 33.14 -5.14
N ALA A 86 3.22 32.53 -3.96
CA ALA A 86 2.52 32.98 -2.75
C ALA A 86 2.96 34.38 -2.34
N ALA A 87 4.26 34.67 -2.37
CA ALA A 87 4.80 35.99 -2.09
C ALA A 87 4.30 37.06 -3.09
N ASP A 88 4.27 36.73 -4.40
CA ASP A 88 3.73 37.61 -5.44
C ASP A 88 2.21 37.92 -5.25
N LYS A 89 1.48 37.00 -4.61
CA LYS A 89 0.05 37.16 -4.27
C LYS A 89 -0.20 37.84 -2.92
N GLY A 90 0.84 38.16 -2.16
CA GLY A 90 0.74 38.76 -0.84
C GLY A 90 0.29 37.80 0.26
N VAL A 91 0.46 36.48 0.03
CA VAL A 91 0.24 35.45 1.05
C VAL A 91 1.32 35.59 2.12
N THR A 92 0.92 35.49 3.40
CA THR A 92 1.88 35.61 4.50
C THR A 92 2.75 34.36 4.61
N VAL A 93 3.91 34.51 5.27
CA VAL A 93 4.81 33.37 5.52
C VAL A 93 4.13 32.33 6.39
N GLU A 94 3.31 32.76 7.34
CA GLU A 94 2.53 31.88 8.22
C GLU A 94 1.57 31.00 7.42
N GLN A 95 0.78 31.56 6.52
CA GLN A 95 -0.16 30.80 5.68
C GLN A 95 0.54 29.79 4.76
N LEU A 96 1.69 30.17 4.21
CA LEU A 96 2.50 29.23 3.43
C LEU A 96 3.04 28.09 4.31
N HIS A 97 3.44 28.41 5.53
CA HIS A 97 4.00 27.46 6.48
C HIS A 97 2.92 26.44 6.93
N GLU A 98 1.71 26.91 7.24
CA GLU A 98 0.55 26.08 7.57
C GLU A 98 0.25 25.05 6.45
N ALA A 99 0.19 25.51 5.20
CA ALA A 99 -0.03 24.62 4.05
C ALA A 99 1.09 23.59 3.88
N PHE A 100 2.33 23.95 4.19
CA PHE A 100 3.46 23.04 4.16
C PHE A 100 3.41 22.03 5.33
N GLU A 101 3.10 22.50 6.55
CA GLU A 101 3.00 21.67 7.75
C GLU A 101 1.89 20.63 7.64
N TYR A 102 0.76 20.96 7.02
CA TYR A 102 -0.31 20.00 6.72
C TYR A 102 0.23 18.79 5.94
N ASN A 103 0.91 19.03 4.82
CA ASN A 103 1.50 17.95 4.02
C ASN A 103 2.60 17.18 4.79
N LEU A 104 3.34 17.88 5.65
CA LEU A 104 4.36 17.25 6.48
C LEU A 104 3.73 16.32 7.54
N ALA A 105 2.64 16.73 8.16
CA ALA A 105 1.92 15.94 9.15
C ALA A 105 1.34 14.66 8.51
N GLU A 106 0.69 14.79 7.34
CA GLU A 106 0.17 13.66 6.58
C GLU A 106 1.28 12.67 6.19
N PHE A 107 2.37 13.18 5.64
CA PHE A 107 3.53 12.34 5.31
C PHE A 107 4.14 11.67 6.55
N ALA A 108 4.30 12.40 7.64
CA ALA A 108 4.90 11.87 8.88
C ALA A 108 4.05 10.74 9.47
N ALA A 109 2.73 10.91 9.51
CA ALA A 109 1.80 9.89 9.99
C ALA A 109 1.88 8.61 9.14
N LEU A 110 1.87 8.77 7.81
CA LEU A 110 2.00 7.66 6.87
C LEU A 110 3.36 6.98 6.98
N MET A 111 4.45 7.75 7.01
CA MET A 111 5.82 7.24 7.12
C MET A 111 6.02 6.42 8.40
N LEU A 112 5.60 6.94 9.56
CA LEU A 112 5.75 6.25 10.84
C LEU A 112 4.94 4.96 10.88
N PHE A 113 3.73 4.96 10.33
CA PHE A 113 2.90 3.78 10.23
C PHE A 113 3.58 2.69 9.37
N LEU A 114 3.99 3.05 8.16
CA LEU A 114 4.61 2.10 7.21
C LEU A 114 5.96 1.59 7.70
N LEU A 115 6.77 2.45 8.32
CA LEU A 115 8.07 2.04 8.90
C LEU A 115 7.90 0.91 9.90
N VAL A 116 6.87 0.99 10.76
CA VAL A 116 6.57 -0.07 11.74
C VAL A 116 6.10 -1.34 11.05
N ALA A 117 5.17 -1.23 10.10
CA ALA A 117 4.67 -2.39 9.36
C ALA A 117 5.82 -3.12 8.63
N MET A 118 6.66 -2.38 7.89
CA MET A 118 7.84 -2.93 7.20
C MET A 118 8.83 -3.57 8.18
N THR A 119 9.02 -2.99 9.36
CA THR A 119 9.90 -3.55 10.39
C THR A 119 9.40 -4.90 10.90
N TYR A 120 8.10 -5.05 11.14
CA TYR A 120 7.50 -6.34 11.50
C TYR A 120 7.66 -7.38 10.40
N ILE A 121 7.41 -7.00 9.15
CA ILE A 121 7.59 -7.89 7.99
C ILE A 121 9.04 -8.35 7.88
N ASN A 122 10.02 -7.44 8.01
CA ASN A 122 11.44 -7.77 8.00
C ASN A 122 11.84 -8.67 9.17
N ALA A 123 11.24 -8.47 10.35
CA ALA A 123 11.44 -9.35 11.51
C ALA A 123 10.86 -10.75 11.28
N MET A 124 9.67 -10.87 10.67
CA MET A 124 9.08 -12.15 10.27
C MET A 124 9.94 -12.87 9.23
N ALA A 125 10.44 -12.13 8.22
CA ALA A 125 11.32 -12.67 7.19
C ALA A 125 12.60 -13.25 7.79
N GLU A 126 13.25 -12.53 8.71
CA GLU A 126 14.43 -13.03 9.39
C GLU A 126 14.17 -14.25 10.27
N ARG A 127 12.98 -14.35 10.87
CA ARG A 127 12.55 -15.54 11.63
C ARG A 127 12.09 -16.70 10.75
N ASN A 128 12.35 -16.65 9.43
CA ASN A 128 12.00 -17.66 8.44
C ASN A 128 10.50 -17.92 8.28
N VAL A 129 9.61 -16.99 8.65
CA VAL A 129 8.16 -17.19 8.51
C VAL A 129 7.81 -17.43 7.04
N PHE A 130 8.27 -16.57 6.14
CA PHE A 130 7.98 -16.66 4.71
C PHE A 130 8.76 -17.78 4.01
N GLU A 131 10.02 -18.00 4.40
CA GLU A 131 10.82 -19.11 3.85
C GLU A 131 10.26 -20.49 4.25
N THR A 132 9.68 -20.61 5.43
CA THR A 132 8.98 -21.84 5.85
C THR A 132 7.73 -22.06 5.00
N LEU A 133 6.95 -21.01 4.73
CA LEU A 133 5.78 -21.08 3.84
C LEU A 133 6.20 -21.47 2.41
N ARG A 134 7.26 -20.84 1.89
CA ARG A 134 7.85 -21.16 0.59
C ARG A 134 8.28 -22.62 0.52
N SER A 135 9.09 -23.09 1.48
CA SER A 135 9.57 -24.48 1.55
C SER A 135 8.41 -25.48 1.63
N TRP A 136 7.34 -25.14 2.38
CA TRP A 136 6.14 -25.97 2.45
C TRP A 136 5.46 -26.10 1.08
N MET A 137 5.29 -25.01 0.33
CA MET A 137 4.67 -25.02 -1.00
C MET A 137 5.48 -25.85 -2.00
N ILE A 138 6.79 -25.67 -2.04
CA ILE A 138 7.69 -26.41 -2.95
C ILE A 138 7.63 -27.92 -2.68
N ARG A 139 7.62 -28.31 -1.41
CA ARG A 139 7.65 -29.73 -1.00
C ARG A 139 6.32 -30.47 -1.19
N LYS A 140 5.20 -29.76 -1.32
CA LYS A 140 3.87 -30.35 -1.50
C LYS A 140 3.65 -30.96 -2.88
N LYS A 141 4.61 -30.82 -3.83
CA LYS A 141 4.50 -31.36 -5.19
C LYS A 141 3.21 -30.99 -5.91
N PHE A 142 2.75 -29.77 -5.72
CA PHE A 142 1.61 -29.24 -6.43
C PHE A 142 1.87 -29.15 -7.94
N SER A 143 0.86 -29.43 -8.79
CA SER A 143 0.90 -29.08 -10.21
C SER A 143 0.91 -27.55 -10.42
N PHE A 144 1.32 -27.07 -11.60
CA PHE A 144 1.28 -25.63 -11.89
C PHE A 144 -0.12 -25.04 -11.74
N LYS A 145 -1.17 -25.78 -12.06
CA LYS A 145 -2.56 -25.38 -11.85
C LYS A 145 -2.93 -25.21 -10.37
N GLN A 146 -2.46 -26.12 -9.53
CA GLN A 146 -2.66 -26.00 -8.07
C GLN A 146 -1.83 -24.88 -7.47
N LEU A 147 -0.57 -24.72 -7.90
CA LEU A 147 0.28 -23.62 -7.45
C LEU A 147 -0.28 -22.26 -7.84
N PHE A 148 -0.86 -22.13 -9.04
CA PHE A 148 -1.51 -20.89 -9.47
C PHE A 148 -2.60 -20.44 -8.49
N TRP A 149 -3.49 -21.34 -8.08
CA TRP A 149 -4.55 -21.02 -7.12
C TRP A 149 -4.01 -20.82 -5.70
N VAL A 150 -3.15 -21.72 -5.23
CA VAL A 150 -2.60 -21.66 -3.87
C VAL A 150 -1.81 -20.36 -3.67
N THR A 151 -0.93 -20.01 -4.60
CA THR A 151 -0.13 -18.79 -4.51
C THR A 151 -0.99 -17.54 -4.61
N GLY A 152 -1.99 -17.51 -5.49
CA GLY A 152 -2.89 -16.37 -5.61
C GLY A 152 -3.77 -16.19 -4.36
N ILE A 153 -4.36 -17.26 -3.81
CA ILE A 153 -5.16 -17.20 -2.58
C ILE A 153 -4.31 -16.76 -1.40
N ILE A 154 -3.10 -17.32 -1.25
CA ILE A 154 -2.18 -16.89 -0.19
C ILE A 154 -1.83 -15.40 -0.33
N THR A 155 -1.53 -14.94 -1.55
CA THR A 155 -1.23 -13.54 -1.81
C THR A 155 -2.40 -12.63 -1.49
N PHE A 156 -3.63 -13.02 -1.85
CA PHE A 156 -4.84 -12.27 -1.54
C PHE A 156 -5.01 -12.03 -0.03
N PHE A 157 -4.92 -13.07 0.79
CA PHE A 157 -5.06 -12.93 2.24
C PHE A 157 -3.83 -12.32 2.91
N LEU A 158 -2.63 -12.61 2.41
CA LEU A 158 -1.40 -12.03 2.94
C LEU A 158 -1.37 -10.52 2.69
N SER A 159 -1.81 -10.06 1.51
CA SER A 159 -1.87 -8.66 1.16
C SER A 159 -2.76 -7.85 2.10
N ALA A 160 -3.85 -8.41 2.60
CA ALA A 160 -4.73 -7.72 3.55
C ALA A 160 -4.05 -7.32 4.87
N VAL A 161 -2.87 -7.89 5.17
CA VAL A 161 -2.15 -7.68 6.44
C VAL A 161 -0.72 -7.16 6.23
N ALA A 162 -0.08 -7.52 5.11
CA ALA A 162 1.35 -7.31 4.88
C ALA A 162 1.66 -6.39 3.68
N ASP A 163 0.74 -5.57 3.26
CA ASP A 163 0.71 -4.75 2.04
C ASP A 163 0.83 -5.54 0.71
N ASN A 164 0.39 -4.89 -0.38
CA ASN A 164 0.33 -5.50 -1.71
C ASN A 164 1.73 -5.77 -2.31
N LEU A 165 2.69 -4.87 -2.11
CA LEU A 165 4.06 -5.01 -2.60
C LEU A 165 4.77 -6.20 -1.95
N THR A 166 4.75 -6.24 -0.62
CA THR A 166 5.39 -7.28 0.17
C THR A 166 4.78 -8.65 -0.12
N ALA A 167 3.45 -8.76 -0.13
CA ALA A 167 2.75 -10.00 -0.43
C ALA A 167 3.12 -10.53 -1.84
N ALA A 168 3.14 -9.65 -2.84
CA ALA A 168 3.50 -10.01 -4.21
C ALA A 168 4.96 -10.48 -4.33
N LEU A 169 5.91 -9.77 -3.74
CA LEU A 169 7.34 -10.15 -3.78
C LEU A 169 7.62 -11.48 -3.08
N LEU A 170 7.05 -11.68 -1.89
CA LEU A 170 7.25 -12.91 -1.12
C LEU A 170 6.75 -14.15 -1.86
N VAL A 171 5.50 -14.09 -2.35
CA VAL A 171 4.92 -15.23 -3.06
C VAL A 171 5.45 -15.30 -4.50
N GLY A 172 5.82 -14.17 -5.10
CA GLY A 172 6.50 -14.10 -6.40
C GLY A 172 7.82 -14.87 -6.43
N ALA A 173 8.60 -14.80 -5.35
CA ALA A 173 9.81 -15.59 -5.20
C ALA A 173 9.52 -17.11 -5.24
N VAL A 174 8.37 -17.56 -4.71
CA VAL A 174 7.93 -18.95 -4.80
C VAL A 174 7.58 -19.31 -6.25
N VAL A 175 6.76 -18.49 -6.92
CA VAL A 175 6.37 -18.72 -8.33
C VAL A 175 7.60 -18.81 -9.23
N MET A 176 8.59 -17.93 -9.03
CA MET A 176 9.86 -17.97 -9.78
C MET A 176 10.71 -19.21 -9.49
N ALA A 177 10.72 -19.66 -8.22
CA ALA A 177 11.50 -20.85 -7.83
C ALA A 177 10.90 -22.14 -8.38
N VAL A 178 9.58 -22.34 -8.22
CA VAL A 178 8.89 -23.55 -8.72
C VAL A 178 8.67 -23.54 -10.22
N GLY A 179 8.54 -22.37 -10.83
CA GLY A 179 8.39 -22.19 -12.28
C GLY A 179 9.70 -22.21 -13.06
N LYS A 180 10.82 -22.62 -12.42
CA LYS A 180 12.12 -22.72 -13.08
C LYS A 180 12.02 -23.70 -14.26
N GLY A 181 12.32 -23.18 -15.47
CA GLY A 181 12.18 -23.94 -16.72
C GLY A 181 10.85 -23.78 -17.45
N ASN A 182 9.84 -23.14 -16.86
CA ASN A 182 8.54 -22.85 -17.48
C ASN A 182 8.19 -21.36 -17.39
N ASP A 183 8.74 -20.56 -18.33
CA ASP A 183 8.56 -19.10 -18.34
C ASP A 183 7.10 -18.69 -18.55
N LYS A 184 6.30 -19.54 -19.23
CA LYS A 184 4.87 -19.30 -19.43
C LYS A 184 4.11 -19.36 -18.10
N PHE A 185 4.40 -20.37 -17.25
CA PHE A 185 3.82 -20.46 -15.91
C PHE A 185 4.25 -19.26 -15.05
N VAL A 186 5.55 -18.92 -15.07
CA VAL A 186 6.06 -17.78 -14.28
C VAL A 186 5.34 -16.49 -14.68
N ALA A 187 5.25 -16.18 -15.98
CA ALA A 187 4.59 -14.96 -16.44
C ALA A 187 3.13 -14.89 -15.97
N ILE A 188 2.34 -15.95 -16.21
CA ILE A 188 0.91 -15.98 -15.84
C ILE A 188 0.76 -15.97 -14.31
N GLY A 189 1.60 -16.71 -13.60
CA GLY A 189 1.61 -16.76 -12.13
C GLY A 189 1.87 -15.39 -11.52
N LEU A 190 2.84 -14.63 -12.04
CA LEU A 190 3.16 -13.29 -11.54
C LEU A 190 2.05 -12.28 -11.85
N VAL A 191 1.39 -12.33 -13.02
CA VAL A 191 0.17 -11.53 -13.28
C VAL A 191 -0.91 -11.84 -12.25
N ASN A 192 -1.16 -13.14 -11.98
CA ASN A 192 -2.13 -13.56 -10.98
C ASN A 192 -1.83 -12.99 -9.59
N LEU A 193 -0.54 -12.95 -9.21
CA LEU A 193 -0.13 -12.38 -7.91
C LEU A 193 -0.37 -10.88 -7.85
N VAL A 194 -0.13 -10.12 -8.93
CA VAL A 194 -0.42 -8.68 -8.97
C VAL A 194 -1.91 -8.42 -8.74
N VAL A 195 -2.77 -9.15 -9.44
CA VAL A 195 -4.23 -9.03 -9.27
C VAL A 195 -4.65 -9.44 -7.85
N ALA A 196 -4.14 -10.57 -7.36
CA ALA A 196 -4.44 -11.05 -6.03
C ALA A 196 -3.98 -10.09 -4.92
N ALA A 197 -2.80 -9.48 -5.06
CA ALA A 197 -2.24 -8.55 -4.10
C ALA A 197 -3.05 -7.25 -4.02
N ASN A 198 -3.37 -6.64 -5.17
CA ASN A 198 -4.15 -5.41 -5.19
C ASN A 198 -5.61 -5.65 -4.72
N ALA A 199 -6.25 -6.74 -5.17
CA ALA A 199 -7.59 -7.09 -4.71
C ALA A 199 -7.61 -7.41 -3.21
N GLY A 200 -6.62 -8.17 -2.70
CA GLY A 200 -6.50 -8.49 -1.29
C GLY A 200 -6.18 -7.28 -0.42
N GLY A 201 -5.45 -6.30 -0.97
CA GLY A 201 -5.17 -5.04 -0.27
C GLY A 201 -6.40 -4.15 -0.10
N ALA A 202 -7.36 -4.21 -1.02
CA ALA A 202 -8.47 -3.25 -1.08
C ALA A 202 -9.50 -3.37 0.05
N PHE A 203 -9.56 -4.48 0.79
CA PHE A 203 -10.56 -4.68 1.86
C PHE A 203 -10.00 -4.53 3.28
N SER A 204 -8.79 -4.02 3.44
CA SER A 204 -8.18 -3.78 4.76
C SER A 204 -7.28 -2.55 4.74
N PRO A 205 -7.33 -1.68 5.75
CA PRO A 205 -6.42 -0.54 5.88
C PRO A 205 -4.92 -0.90 5.96
N PHE A 206 -4.60 -2.15 6.27
CA PHE A 206 -3.22 -2.67 6.31
C PHE A 206 -2.78 -3.31 5.00
N GLY A 207 -3.70 -3.45 4.05
CA GLY A 207 -3.47 -4.19 2.82
C GLY A 207 -3.00 -3.36 1.64
N ASP A 208 -3.37 -2.09 1.59
CA ASP A 208 -2.91 -1.14 0.58
C ASP A 208 -2.76 0.25 1.22
N ILE A 209 -1.83 1.02 0.70
CA ILE A 209 -1.60 2.39 1.19
C ILE A 209 -2.80 3.28 0.88
N THR A 210 -3.52 3.03 -0.21
CA THR A 210 -4.75 3.76 -0.55
C THR A 210 -5.83 3.58 0.51
N THR A 211 -6.04 2.36 1.00
CA THR A 211 -6.98 2.06 2.08
C THR A 211 -6.52 2.68 3.40
N LEU A 212 -5.22 2.61 3.68
CA LEU A 212 -4.62 3.23 4.86
C LEU A 212 -4.87 4.74 4.90
N MET A 213 -4.66 5.43 3.78
CA MET A 213 -4.85 6.89 3.67
C MET A 213 -6.30 7.30 3.92
N VAL A 214 -7.27 6.61 3.31
CA VAL A 214 -8.71 6.87 3.53
C VAL A 214 -9.09 6.63 5.00
N TRP A 215 -8.55 5.58 5.62
CA TRP A 215 -8.75 5.31 7.04
C TRP A 215 -8.10 6.39 7.93
N GLN A 216 -6.87 6.81 7.65
CA GLN A 216 -6.18 7.86 8.42
C GLN A 216 -6.91 9.20 8.32
N ALA A 217 -7.37 9.58 7.13
CA ALA A 217 -8.15 10.77 6.89
C ALA A 217 -9.55 10.76 7.57
N GLY A 218 -10.03 9.59 8.02
CA GLY A 218 -11.29 9.47 8.76
C GLY A 218 -12.54 9.38 7.88
N TYR A 219 -12.41 9.20 6.58
CA TYR A 219 -13.54 9.04 5.66
C TYR A 219 -14.21 7.66 5.75
N ALA A 220 -13.51 6.67 6.29
CA ALA A 220 -14.04 5.34 6.61
C ALA A 220 -13.40 4.81 7.89
N GLU A 221 -14.19 4.06 8.68
CA GLU A 221 -13.70 3.36 9.87
C GLU A 221 -13.04 2.03 9.50
N PHE A 222 -12.23 1.47 10.42
CA PHE A 222 -11.50 0.24 10.15
C PHE A 222 -12.38 -0.92 9.64
N PHE A 223 -13.56 -1.10 10.24
CA PHE A 223 -14.46 -2.20 9.91
C PHE A 223 -15.25 -1.98 8.62
N ASP A 224 -15.38 -0.74 8.14
CA ASP A 224 -16.11 -0.42 6.92
C ASP A 224 -15.42 -1.03 5.68
N PHE A 225 -14.09 -1.12 5.70
CA PHE A 225 -13.34 -1.73 4.60
C PHE A 225 -13.68 -3.21 4.38
N PHE A 226 -14.18 -3.94 5.39
CA PHE A 226 -14.60 -5.33 5.20
C PHE A 226 -15.85 -5.46 4.31
N ALA A 227 -16.63 -4.38 4.10
CA ALA A 227 -17.68 -4.35 3.10
C ALA A 227 -17.12 -4.56 1.67
N LEU A 228 -15.85 -4.25 1.45
CA LEU A 228 -15.16 -4.48 0.19
C LEU A 228 -14.65 -5.92 0.01
N PHE A 229 -14.81 -6.80 1.01
CA PHE A 229 -14.31 -8.18 0.91
C PHE A 229 -14.90 -8.93 -0.29
N ILE A 230 -16.24 -8.93 -0.44
CA ILE A 230 -16.90 -9.62 -1.56
C ILE A 230 -16.55 -8.99 -2.90
N PRO A 231 -16.62 -7.66 -3.10
CA PRO A 231 -16.12 -7.00 -4.30
C PRO A 231 -14.66 -7.37 -4.64
N SER A 232 -13.77 -7.41 -3.65
CA SER A 232 -12.36 -7.77 -3.82
C SER A 232 -12.18 -9.23 -4.26
N VAL A 233 -12.94 -10.15 -3.68
CA VAL A 233 -12.95 -11.57 -4.10
C VAL A 233 -13.38 -11.70 -5.55
N VAL A 234 -14.43 -10.99 -5.97
CA VAL A 234 -14.91 -10.98 -7.36
C VAL A 234 -13.86 -10.40 -8.31
N ASN A 235 -13.22 -9.29 -7.90
CA ASN A 235 -12.12 -8.67 -8.66
C ASN A 235 -10.99 -9.66 -8.93
N TYR A 236 -10.62 -10.47 -7.94
CA TYR A 236 -9.57 -11.48 -8.06
C TYR A 236 -10.00 -12.72 -8.84
N ILE A 237 -11.15 -13.32 -8.50
CA ILE A 237 -11.54 -14.64 -9.03
C ILE A 237 -11.82 -14.60 -10.54
N ILE A 238 -12.43 -13.54 -11.05
CA ILE A 238 -12.79 -13.46 -12.47
C ILE A 238 -11.55 -13.54 -13.37
N PRO A 239 -10.57 -12.65 -13.27
CA PRO A 239 -9.37 -12.76 -14.10
C PRO A 239 -8.58 -14.04 -13.82
N ALA A 240 -8.50 -14.48 -12.54
CA ALA A 240 -7.82 -15.71 -12.18
C ALA A 240 -8.43 -16.94 -12.87
N PHE A 241 -9.74 -17.00 -13.00
CA PHE A 241 -10.42 -18.09 -13.71
C PHE A 241 -10.02 -18.17 -15.17
N PHE A 242 -9.98 -17.04 -15.88
CA PHE A 242 -9.56 -17.00 -17.28
C PHE A 242 -8.06 -17.30 -17.44
N MET A 243 -7.22 -16.76 -16.56
CA MET A 243 -5.78 -17.03 -16.54
C MET A 243 -5.48 -18.52 -16.28
N TYR A 244 -6.22 -19.14 -15.36
CA TYR A 244 -6.09 -20.56 -15.03
C TYR A 244 -6.24 -21.47 -16.25
N MET A 245 -7.12 -21.16 -17.19
CA MET A 245 -7.29 -21.95 -18.42
C MET A 245 -6.04 -21.94 -19.32
N ALA A 246 -5.18 -20.93 -19.19
CA ALA A 246 -3.94 -20.82 -19.94
C ALA A 246 -2.72 -21.38 -19.20
N VAL A 247 -2.86 -21.76 -17.91
CA VAL A 247 -1.79 -22.37 -17.13
C VAL A 247 -1.42 -23.74 -17.69
N PRO A 248 -0.12 -24.05 -17.90
CA PRO A 248 0.33 -25.36 -18.36
C PRO A 248 -0.14 -26.49 -17.44
N ASP A 249 -0.55 -27.61 -18.05
CA ASP A 249 -0.97 -28.82 -17.32
C ASP A 249 0.23 -29.74 -17.04
N GLU A 250 1.20 -29.20 -16.32
CA GLU A 250 2.46 -29.83 -16.01
C GLU A 250 2.72 -29.69 -14.49
N SER A 251 3.71 -30.41 -14.01
CA SER A 251 4.18 -30.28 -12.62
C SER A 251 5.61 -29.76 -12.61
N PRO A 252 5.99 -28.96 -11.61
CA PRO A 252 7.38 -28.55 -11.43
C PRO A 252 8.32 -29.75 -11.32
N GLU A 253 9.57 -29.58 -11.75
CA GLU A 253 10.61 -30.55 -11.46
C GLU A 253 10.74 -30.74 -9.94
N ALA A 254 10.93 -31.99 -9.50
CA ALA A 254 11.08 -32.29 -8.10
C ALA A 254 12.30 -31.54 -7.53
N SER A 255 12.08 -30.74 -6.51
CA SER A 255 13.13 -30.07 -5.78
C SER A 255 13.42 -30.83 -4.48
N ASP A 256 14.68 -31.20 -4.27
CA ASP A 256 15.17 -31.80 -3.03
C ASP A 256 15.57 -30.73 -1.99
N GLU A 257 14.92 -29.54 -2.03
CA GLU A 257 15.19 -28.49 -1.05
C GLU A 257 14.89 -28.98 0.38
N ALA A 258 15.86 -28.79 1.27
CA ALA A 258 15.70 -29.10 2.69
C ALA A 258 14.57 -28.27 3.31
N ALA A 259 13.83 -28.88 4.27
CA ALA A 259 12.79 -28.16 4.98
C ALA A 259 13.37 -26.96 5.77
N VAL A 260 12.90 -25.77 5.47
CA VAL A 260 13.22 -24.61 6.28
C VAL A 260 12.33 -24.62 7.53
N VAL A 261 12.95 -24.42 8.70
CA VAL A 261 12.26 -24.43 10.00
C VAL A 261 12.19 -23.01 10.54
N LEU A 262 11.06 -22.70 11.20
CA LEU A 262 10.88 -21.45 11.91
C LEU A 262 11.98 -21.24 12.95
N LYS A 263 12.60 -20.07 12.95
CA LYS A 263 13.53 -19.69 14.03
C LYS A 263 12.78 -19.42 15.34
N PRO A 264 13.46 -19.53 16.50
CA PRO A 264 12.87 -19.21 17.80
C PRO A 264 12.24 -17.81 17.80
N GLY A 265 11.01 -17.66 18.26
CA GLY A 265 10.32 -16.37 18.32
C GLY A 265 9.49 -15.99 17.09
N ALA A 266 9.52 -16.77 16.00
CA ALA A 266 8.80 -16.46 14.77
C ALA A 266 7.29 -16.25 14.98
N ILE A 267 6.62 -17.20 15.64
CA ILE A 267 5.17 -17.12 15.91
C ILE A 267 4.85 -15.93 16.82
N GLN A 268 5.71 -15.67 17.81
CA GLN A 268 5.53 -14.53 18.72
C GLN A 268 5.61 -13.19 17.99
N VAL A 269 6.53 -13.03 17.00
CA VAL A 269 6.59 -11.82 16.17
C VAL A 269 5.29 -11.65 15.37
N CYS A 270 4.74 -12.72 14.79
CA CYS A 270 3.45 -12.66 14.09
C CYS A 270 2.30 -12.24 15.04
N VAL A 271 2.25 -12.82 16.23
CA VAL A 271 1.22 -12.45 17.24
C VAL A 271 1.40 -11.01 17.71
N LEU A 272 2.62 -10.56 17.93
CA LEU A 272 2.91 -9.16 18.29
C LEU A 272 2.46 -8.21 17.18
N PHE A 273 2.63 -8.57 15.91
CA PHE A 273 2.14 -7.74 14.82
C PHE A 273 0.62 -7.62 14.82
N LEU A 274 -0.11 -8.73 14.98
CA LEU A 274 -1.58 -8.69 15.11
C LEU A 274 -2.03 -7.85 16.31
N LEU A 275 -1.35 -7.95 17.45
CA LEU A 275 -1.62 -7.12 18.63
C LEU A 275 -1.30 -5.63 18.35
N THR A 276 -0.28 -5.34 17.57
CA THR A 276 0.04 -3.97 17.14
C THR A 276 -1.06 -3.39 16.27
N ILE A 277 -1.61 -4.18 15.34
CA ILE A 277 -2.78 -3.80 14.54
C ILE A 277 -3.97 -3.47 15.46
N VAL A 278 -4.29 -4.37 16.39
CA VAL A 278 -5.37 -4.12 17.37
C VAL A 278 -5.12 -2.85 18.18
N THR A 279 -3.87 -2.58 18.58
CA THR A 279 -3.52 -1.36 19.30
C THR A 279 -3.73 -0.12 18.43
N ALA A 280 -3.29 -0.12 17.17
CA ALA A 280 -3.48 0.99 16.25
C ALA A 280 -4.97 1.31 16.01
N VAL A 281 -5.78 0.26 15.78
CA VAL A 281 -7.24 0.39 15.63
C VAL A 281 -7.86 0.93 16.91
N SER A 282 -7.47 0.39 18.07
CA SER A 282 -8.01 0.84 19.37
C SER A 282 -7.67 2.28 19.67
N PHE A 283 -6.46 2.74 19.30
CA PHE A 283 -6.05 4.14 19.49
C PHE A 283 -6.93 5.08 18.67
N LYS A 284 -7.21 4.75 17.41
CA LYS A 284 -8.11 5.54 16.58
C LYS A 284 -9.55 5.48 17.07
N GLN A 285 -10.07 4.28 17.31
CA GLN A 285 -11.49 4.07 17.59
C GLN A 285 -11.93 4.56 18.97
N PHE A 286 -11.10 4.37 20.00
CA PHE A 286 -11.48 4.66 21.39
C PHE A 286 -10.78 5.87 21.98
N LEU A 287 -9.56 6.19 21.51
CA LEU A 287 -8.78 7.30 22.04
C LEU A 287 -8.73 8.52 21.12
N HIS A 288 -9.29 8.39 19.91
CA HIS A 288 -9.23 9.42 18.85
C HIS A 288 -7.80 9.90 18.54
N LEU A 289 -6.82 9.02 18.74
CA LEU A 289 -5.42 9.26 18.42
C LEU A 289 -5.07 8.70 17.03
N PRO A 290 -4.15 9.34 16.31
CA PRO A 290 -3.72 8.82 15.01
C PRO A 290 -3.21 7.37 15.10
N PRO A 291 -3.55 6.48 14.14
CA PRO A 291 -3.18 5.05 14.20
C PRO A 291 -1.69 4.78 14.31
N PHE A 292 -0.84 5.68 13.75
CA PHE A 292 0.61 5.52 13.83
C PHE A 292 1.13 5.49 15.26
N MET A 293 0.46 6.15 16.22
CA MET A 293 0.85 6.11 17.64
C MET A 293 0.73 4.69 18.20
N GLY A 294 -0.36 3.98 17.89
CA GLY A 294 -0.53 2.56 18.25
C GLY A 294 0.51 1.66 17.58
N MET A 295 0.87 1.94 16.32
CA MET A 295 1.95 1.25 15.62
C MET A 295 3.30 1.46 16.32
N MET A 296 3.62 2.67 16.74
CA MET A 296 4.87 3.00 17.46
C MET A 296 4.96 2.31 18.83
N VAL A 297 3.83 2.17 19.54
CA VAL A 297 3.77 1.35 20.78
C VAL A 297 4.11 -0.11 20.43
N GLY A 298 3.52 -0.66 19.37
CA GLY A 298 3.83 -2.01 18.90
C GLY A 298 5.31 -2.19 18.52
N LEU A 299 5.91 -1.22 17.86
CA LEU A 299 7.34 -1.23 17.55
C LEU A 299 8.20 -1.29 18.81
N SER A 300 7.86 -0.48 19.83
CA SER A 300 8.56 -0.50 21.12
C SER A 300 8.48 -1.88 21.77
N VAL A 301 7.30 -2.51 21.74
CA VAL A 301 7.10 -3.88 22.26
C VAL A 301 7.95 -4.89 21.48
N LEU A 302 8.02 -4.77 20.15
CA LEU A 302 8.88 -5.61 19.31
C LEU A 302 10.37 -5.42 19.64
N MET A 303 10.82 -4.18 19.87
CA MET A 303 12.20 -3.90 20.30
C MET A 303 12.54 -4.54 21.65
N ILE A 304 11.65 -4.41 22.63
CA ILE A 304 11.82 -5.05 23.96
C ILE A 304 11.83 -6.58 23.81
N TYR A 305 10.96 -7.11 22.95
CA TYR A 305 10.92 -8.54 22.69
C TYR A 305 12.21 -9.03 21.99
N GLY A 306 12.72 -8.29 21.00
CA GLY A 306 13.98 -8.59 20.32
C GLY A 306 15.17 -8.61 21.30
N TYR A 307 15.26 -7.60 22.16
CA TYR A 307 16.26 -7.59 23.23
C TYR A 307 16.16 -8.83 24.15
N SER A 308 14.93 -9.23 24.49
CA SER A 308 14.69 -10.40 25.35
C SER A 308 15.10 -11.72 24.67
N ILE A 309 14.86 -11.86 23.36
CA ILE A 309 15.31 -13.01 22.56
C ILE A 309 16.82 -13.07 22.52
N ASN A 310 17.49 -11.96 22.19
CA ASN A 310 18.95 -11.91 22.12
C ASN A 310 19.58 -12.38 23.44
N LYS A 311 19.06 -11.91 24.54
CA LYS A 311 19.57 -12.29 25.86
C LYS A 311 19.28 -13.75 26.25
N LEU A 312 18.12 -14.30 25.80
CA LEU A 312 17.68 -15.64 26.18
C LEU A 312 18.31 -16.75 25.31
N TYR A 313 18.51 -16.48 24.04
CA TYR A 313 18.98 -17.46 23.04
C TYR A 313 20.41 -17.18 22.56
N HIS A 314 21.06 -16.13 23.08
CA HIS A 314 22.39 -15.66 22.62
C HIS A 314 22.43 -15.43 21.08
N ASP A 315 21.31 -14.99 20.51
CA ASP A 315 21.15 -14.71 19.10
C ASP A 315 21.31 -13.20 18.84
N GLU A 316 22.56 -12.73 18.84
CA GLU A 316 22.89 -11.32 18.59
C GLU A 316 22.49 -10.85 17.17
N SER A 317 22.15 -11.78 16.27
CA SER A 317 21.74 -11.44 14.92
C SER A 317 20.35 -10.82 14.85
N PHE A 318 19.46 -11.04 15.84
CA PHE A 318 18.11 -10.51 15.88
C PHE A 318 18.07 -9.13 16.54
N ASP A 319 18.56 -8.12 15.84
CA ASP A 319 18.44 -6.72 16.22
C ASP A 319 17.34 -6.01 15.42
N ILE A 320 16.36 -5.47 16.12
CA ILE A 320 15.22 -4.78 15.50
C ILE A 320 15.64 -3.49 14.80
N PHE A 321 16.68 -2.80 15.27
CA PHE A 321 17.21 -1.64 14.54
C PHE A 321 17.74 -1.99 13.15
N ASN A 322 18.31 -3.18 12.97
CA ASN A 322 18.66 -3.67 11.65
C ASN A 322 17.40 -3.87 10.78
N LYS A 323 16.27 -4.29 11.36
CA LYS A 323 15.01 -4.46 10.63
C LYS A 323 14.38 -3.11 10.24
N VAL A 324 14.52 -2.08 11.07
CA VAL A 324 14.18 -0.69 10.73
C VAL A 324 15.07 -0.19 9.59
N ARG A 325 16.37 -0.45 9.65
CA ARG A 325 17.32 -0.08 8.57
C ARG A 325 16.98 -0.75 7.25
N ASP A 326 16.53 -2.01 7.28
CA ASP A 326 16.21 -2.82 6.11
C ASP A 326 14.79 -2.50 5.56
N ALA A 327 14.10 -1.46 6.06
CA ALA A 327 12.83 -0.98 5.51
C ALA A 327 13.00 -0.47 4.06
N GLU A 328 11.91 -0.47 3.30
CA GLU A 328 11.86 0.00 1.91
C GLU A 328 11.96 1.54 1.82
N TRP A 329 13.14 2.09 2.12
CA TRP A 329 13.36 3.54 2.16
C TRP A 329 13.05 4.25 0.85
N ASP A 330 13.27 3.59 -0.29
CA ASP A 330 12.93 4.17 -1.60
C ASP A 330 11.41 4.40 -1.70
N THR A 331 10.61 3.48 -1.21
CA THR A 331 9.15 3.59 -1.13
C THR A 331 8.73 4.73 -0.20
N LEU A 332 9.32 4.83 0.99
CA LEU A 332 9.03 5.93 1.93
C LEU A 332 9.40 7.30 1.35
N PHE A 333 10.53 7.40 0.68
CA PHE A 333 10.94 8.62 -0.01
C PHE A 333 10.09 8.94 -1.25
N PHE A 334 9.60 7.92 -1.95
CA PHE A 334 8.64 8.12 -3.02
C PHE A 334 7.35 8.76 -2.49
N PHE A 335 6.84 8.31 -1.34
CA PHE A 335 5.68 8.92 -0.70
C PHE A 335 5.93 10.36 -0.28
N PHE A 336 7.09 10.66 0.27
CA PHE A 336 7.48 12.06 0.51
C PHE A 336 7.33 12.90 -0.75
N GLY A 337 7.95 12.46 -1.84
CA GLY A 337 7.91 13.18 -3.09
C GLY A 337 6.50 13.35 -3.64
N VAL A 338 5.65 12.31 -3.55
CA VAL A 338 4.26 12.34 -4.02
C VAL A 338 3.42 13.29 -3.17
N VAL A 339 3.40 13.12 -1.84
CA VAL A 339 2.62 13.95 -0.92
C VAL A 339 2.93 15.44 -1.13
N PHE A 340 4.22 15.78 -1.17
CA PHE A 340 4.62 17.16 -1.36
C PHE A 340 4.39 17.67 -2.79
N ALA A 341 4.62 16.86 -3.82
CA ALA A 341 4.38 17.31 -5.19
C ALA A 341 2.89 17.54 -5.47
N VAL A 342 2.02 16.59 -5.08
CA VAL A 342 0.57 16.71 -5.24
C VAL A 342 0.00 17.80 -4.32
N GLY A 343 0.46 17.89 -3.06
CA GLY A 343 0.08 18.94 -2.14
C GLY A 343 0.44 20.35 -2.68
N GLY A 344 1.61 20.50 -3.28
CA GLY A 344 2.01 21.74 -3.95
C GLY A 344 1.16 22.09 -5.17
N LEU A 345 0.72 21.08 -5.96
CA LEU A 345 -0.27 21.28 -7.04
C LEU A 345 -1.62 21.69 -6.49
N GLY A 346 -2.05 21.10 -5.37
CA GLY A 346 -3.28 21.49 -4.65
C GLY A 346 -3.21 22.94 -4.19
N TYR A 347 -2.09 23.34 -3.59
CA TYR A 347 -1.87 24.72 -3.13
C TYR A 347 -1.93 25.76 -4.27
N ILE A 348 -1.56 25.38 -5.49
CA ILE A 348 -1.70 26.24 -6.68
C ILE A 348 -3.14 26.29 -7.20
N GLY A 349 -3.98 25.28 -6.91
CA GLY A 349 -5.39 25.17 -7.28
C GLY A 349 -5.72 24.07 -8.28
N TYR A 350 -4.77 23.21 -8.66
CA TYR A 350 -5.01 22.17 -9.67
C TYR A 350 -5.91 21.04 -9.16
N LEU A 351 -5.93 20.75 -7.86
CA LEU A 351 -6.82 19.72 -7.31
C LEU A 351 -8.28 20.20 -7.34
N GLU A 352 -8.55 21.46 -7.04
CA GLU A 352 -9.89 22.06 -7.18
C GLU A 352 -10.36 22.04 -8.64
N LEU A 353 -9.49 22.42 -9.60
CA LEU A 353 -9.81 22.35 -11.01
C LEU A 353 -10.17 20.91 -11.45
N LEU A 354 -9.41 19.91 -10.97
CA LEU A 354 -9.65 18.51 -11.29
C LEU A 354 -10.92 17.97 -10.59
N SER A 355 -11.18 18.39 -9.35
CA SER A 355 -12.39 18.09 -8.60
C SER A 355 -13.63 18.56 -9.35
N GLY A 356 -13.66 19.85 -9.74
CA GLY A 356 -14.77 20.41 -10.53
C GLY A 356 -14.99 19.69 -11.86
N ALA A 357 -13.92 19.37 -12.57
CA ALA A 357 -14.04 18.67 -13.86
C ALA A 357 -14.51 17.21 -13.72
N MET A 358 -14.05 16.48 -12.69
CA MET A 358 -14.37 15.06 -12.51
C MET A 358 -15.63 14.86 -11.68
N TYR A 359 -15.67 15.39 -10.46
CA TYR A 359 -16.75 15.08 -9.51
C TYR A 359 -18.00 15.92 -9.75
N GLU A 360 -17.88 17.24 -9.93
CA GLU A 360 -19.04 18.08 -10.26
C GLU A 360 -19.53 17.84 -11.70
N GLY A 361 -18.59 17.61 -12.64
CA GLY A 361 -18.92 17.42 -14.07
C GLY A 361 -19.48 16.05 -14.40
N LEU A 362 -18.97 14.95 -13.80
CA LEU A 362 -19.33 13.57 -14.14
C LEU A 362 -20.11 12.85 -13.02
N GLY A 363 -20.15 13.41 -11.82
CA GLY A 363 -20.70 12.81 -10.61
C GLY A 363 -19.76 11.76 -9.97
N ASP A 364 -19.92 11.56 -8.65
CA ASP A 364 -19.01 10.79 -7.81
C ASP A 364 -18.74 9.38 -8.32
N THR A 365 -19.79 8.63 -8.67
CA THR A 365 -19.64 7.25 -9.12
C THR A 365 -18.79 7.16 -10.40
N THR A 366 -19.05 8.03 -11.38
CA THR A 366 -18.30 8.02 -12.64
C THR A 366 -16.86 8.47 -12.42
N ALA A 367 -16.66 9.52 -11.60
CA ALA A 367 -15.34 10.00 -11.22
C ALA A 367 -14.53 8.89 -10.52
N ASN A 368 -15.12 8.20 -9.54
CA ASN A 368 -14.49 7.09 -8.82
C ASN A 368 -14.14 5.92 -9.74
N ILE A 369 -14.96 5.59 -10.74
CA ILE A 369 -14.62 4.59 -11.77
C ILE A 369 -13.42 5.06 -12.60
N LEU A 370 -13.37 6.33 -12.99
CA LEU A 370 -12.24 6.89 -13.75
C LEU A 370 -10.95 6.94 -12.93
N VAL A 371 -11.04 7.17 -11.62
CA VAL A 371 -9.90 7.09 -10.67
C VAL A 371 -9.16 5.76 -10.83
N GLY A 372 -9.86 4.64 -10.97
CA GLY A 372 -9.22 3.34 -11.20
C GLY A 372 -8.49 3.24 -12.55
N PHE A 373 -9.01 3.86 -13.62
CA PHE A 373 -8.29 3.92 -14.90
C PHE A 373 -7.05 4.81 -14.82
N ILE A 374 -7.12 5.92 -14.09
CA ILE A 374 -5.96 6.78 -13.83
C ILE A 374 -4.94 5.99 -13.01
N SER A 375 -5.37 5.26 -11.99
CA SER A 375 -4.54 4.39 -11.16
C SER A 375 -3.86 3.27 -11.96
N ALA A 376 -4.42 2.81 -13.06
CA ALA A 376 -3.76 1.84 -13.93
C ALA A 376 -2.51 2.41 -14.62
N ILE A 377 -2.46 3.72 -14.83
CA ILE A 377 -1.38 4.41 -15.54
C ILE A 377 -0.42 5.08 -14.56
N VAL A 378 -1.01 5.75 -13.56
CA VAL A 378 -0.29 6.48 -12.51
C VAL A 378 -0.44 5.70 -11.22
N ASP A 379 0.59 5.24 -10.59
CA ASP A 379 0.56 4.47 -9.33
C ASP A 379 -0.66 4.87 -8.43
N ASN A 380 -1.31 3.91 -7.78
CA ASN A 380 -2.54 4.11 -7.02
C ASN A 380 -2.42 5.15 -5.87
N ILE A 381 -1.25 5.31 -5.29
CA ILE A 381 -1.00 6.17 -4.14
C ILE A 381 -1.15 7.66 -4.47
N PRO A 382 -0.46 8.23 -5.49
CA PRO A 382 -0.66 9.63 -5.87
C PRO A 382 -2.10 9.94 -6.28
N VAL A 383 -2.76 8.98 -6.91
CA VAL A 383 -4.16 9.14 -7.33
C VAL A 383 -5.07 9.27 -6.11
N MET A 384 -4.93 8.36 -5.13
CA MET A 384 -5.73 8.43 -3.90
C MET A 384 -5.38 9.68 -3.07
N PHE A 385 -4.10 10.05 -2.97
CA PHE A 385 -3.72 11.27 -2.28
C PHE A 385 -4.32 12.52 -2.93
N ALA A 386 -4.38 12.58 -4.26
CA ALA A 386 -5.06 13.66 -4.97
C ALA A 386 -6.57 13.69 -4.66
N VAL A 387 -7.25 12.54 -4.68
CA VAL A 387 -8.69 12.45 -4.36
C VAL A 387 -8.98 12.93 -2.94
N LEU A 388 -8.17 12.52 -1.97
CA LEU A 388 -8.32 12.94 -0.56
C LEU A 388 -8.15 14.44 -0.34
N ASN A 389 -7.36 15.11 -1.20
CA ASN A 389 -7.10 16.56 -1.12
C ASN A 389 -7.99 17.39 -2.05
N MET A 390 -9.06 16.81 -2.61
CA MET A 390 -10.04 17.52 -3.46
C MET A 390 -11.22 18.08 -2.67
N ASP A 391 -11.25 17.95 -1.35
CA ASP A 391 -12.33 18.40 -0.46
C ASP A 391 -13.73 17.95 -0.93
N LEU A 392 -13.89 16.64 -1.07
CA LEU A 392 -15.08 16.01 -1.63
C LEU A 392 -16.10 15.66 -0.54
N GLU A 393 -17.34 16.12 -0.70
CA GLU A 393 -18.47 15.69 0.13
C GLU A 393 -19.07 14.37 -0.38
N MET A 394 -18.36 13.26 -0.18
CA MET A 394 -18.83 11.92 -0.55
C MET A 394 -19.33 11.15 0.66
N ASP A 395 -20.37 10.34 0.47
CA ASP A 395 -20.82 9.37 1.47
C ASP A 395 -19.85 8.17 1.61
N LEU A 396 -20.05 7.35 2.63
CA LEU A 396 -19.21 6.17 2.87
C LEU A 396 -19.17 5.21 1.68
N TYR A 397 -20.30 5.02 0.98
CA TYR A 397 -20.37 4.16 -0.20
C TYR A 397 -19.41 4.64 -1.29
N GLN A 398 -19.37 5.93 -1.57
CA GLN A 398 -18.50 6.53 -2.58
C GLN A 398 -17.03 6.51 -2.16
N TRP A 399 -16.72 6.72 -0.88
CA TRP A 399 -15.36 6.58 -0.36
C TRP A 399 -14.84 5.13 -0.46
N LEU A 400 -15.69 4.16 -0.18
CA LEU A 400 -15.36 2.74 -0.36
C LEU A 400 -15.21 2.40 -1.86
N LEU A 401 -16.04 2.98 -2.73
CA LEU A 401 -15.90 2.82 -4.18
C LEU A 401 -14.58 3.41 -4.69
N ALA A 402 -14.23 4.64 -4.28
CA ALA A 402 -12.94 5.27 -4.62
C ALA A 402 -11.75 4.40 -4.18
N THR A 403 -11.83 3.86 -2.97
CA THR A 403 -10.82 2.96 -2.41
C THR A 403 -10.69 1.67 -3.23
N LEU A 404 -11.81 1.01 -3.53
CA LEU A 404 -11.85 -0.20 -4.34
C LEU A 404 -11.26 0.05 -5.74
N THR A 405 -11.69 1.13 -6.38
CA THR A 405 -11.28 1.42 -7.77
C THR A 405 -9.83 1.85 -7.86
N ALA A 406 -9.34 2.72 -6.95
CA ALA A 406 -7.94 3.11 -6.92
C ALA A 406 -7.01 1.91 -6.66
N GLY A 407 -7.31 1.08 -5.67
CA GLY A 407 -6.50 -0.08 -5.33
C GLY A 407 -6.51 -1.15 -6.43
N THR A 408 -7.71 -1.59 -6.86
CA THR A 408 -7.83 -2.67 -7.86
C THR A 408 -7.50 -2.21 -9.28
N GLY A 409 -7.76 -0.94 -9.60
CA GLY A 409 -7.43 -0.33 -10.89
C GLY A 409 -5.95 -0.42 -11.22
N GLY A 410 -5.08 -0.26 -10.23
CA GLY A 410 -3.63 -0.42 -10.38
C GLY A 410 -3.20 -1.78 -10.92
N SER A 411 -4.04 -2.82 -10.82
CA SER A 411 -3.75 -4.14 -11.38
C SER A 411 -4.04 -4.26 -12.87
N MET A 412 -4.71 -3.31 -13.53
CA MET A 412 -5.01 -3.38 -14.95
C MET A 412 -3.77 -3.32 -15.83
N LEU A 413 -2.76 -2.56 -15.41
CA LEU A 413 -1.45 -2.52 -16.05
C LEU A 413 -0.36 -2.82 -15.00
N SER A 414 0.74 -3.42 -15.44
CA SER A 414 1.83 -3.77 -14.52
C SER A 414 2.51 -2.56 -13.86
N VAL A 415 2.42 -1.39 -14.48
CA VAL A 415 3.01 -0.14 -13.98
C VAL A 415 2.09 0.61 -13.01
N GLY A 416 0.82 0.24 -12.93
CA GLY A 416 -0.19 0.93 -12.11
C GLY A 416 -0.13 0.59 -10.61
N SER A 417 0.73 -0.34 -10.20
CA SER A 417 0.91 -0.67 -8.78
C SER A 417 2.34 -1.05 -8.44
N ALA A 418 2.76 -0.76 -7.21
CA ALA A 418 4.07 -1.12 -6.69
C ALA A 418 4.35 -2.63 -6.83
N ALA A 419 3.35 -3.49 -6.62
CA ALA A 419 3.44 -4.95 -6.77
C ALA A 419 3.82 -5.36 -8.21
N GLY A 420 3.20 -4.73 -9.22
CA GLY A 420 3.48 -5.01 -10.63
C GLY A 420 4.89 -4.62 -11.03
N VAL A 421 5.31 -3.39 -10.68
CA VAL A 421 6.65 -2.87 -10.98
C VAL A 421 7.73 -3.73 -10.32
N ALA A 422 7.58 -4.05 -9.04
CA ALA A 422 8.56 -4.83 -8.30
C ALA A 422 8.71 -6.26 -8.83
N LEU A 423 7.60 -6.92 -9.21
CA LEU A 423 7.64 -8.25 -9.83
C LEU A 423 8.28 -8.21 -11.21
N MET A 424 8.08 -7.15 -12.01
CA MET A 424 8.81 -6.98 -13.27
C MET A 424 10.31 -6.89 -13.03
N GLY A 425 10.74 -6.03 -12.11
CA GLY A 425 12.15 -5.85 -11.76
C GLY A 425 12.82 -7.13 -11.25
N SER A 426 12.12 -7.93 -10.43
CA SER A 426 12.67 -9.17 -9.83
C SER A 426 12.62 -10.39 -10.74
N SER A 427 11.76 -10.42 -11.76
CA SER A 427 11.48 -11.59 -12.59
C SER A 427 12.53 -11.95 -13.65
N LYS A 428 13.59 -11.14 -13.80
CA LYS A 428 14.63 -11.33 -14.82
C LYS A 428 14.06 -11.44 -16.24
N HIS A 429 13.18 -10.52 -16.61
CA HIS A 429 12.48 -10.43 -17.89
C HIS A 429 11.46 -11.55 -18.21
N LYS A 430 11.14 -12.43 -17.26
CA LYS A 430 10.10 -13.46 -17.45
C LYS A 430 8.69 -12.89 -17.35
N TYR A 431 8.53 -11.84 -16.60
CA TYR A 431 7.30 -11.04 -16.51
C TYR A 431 7.61 -9.62 -16.98
N THR A 432 6.88 -9.15 -17.99
CA THR A 432 7.09 -7.86 -18.65
C THR A 432 5.76 -7.13 -18.79
N PHE A 433 5.82 -5.82 -19.06
CA PHE A 433 4.65 -5.01 -19.37
C PHE A 433 3.74 -5.68 -20.43
N PHE A 434 4.32 -6.16 -21.54
CA PHE A 434 3.52 -6.78 -22.61
C PHE A 434 2.95 -8.14 -22.22
N SER A 435 3.59 -8.89 -21.33
CA SER A 435 3.03 -10.16 -20.83
C SER A 435 1.84 -9.91 -19.92
N HIS A 436 1.83 -8.82 -19.16
CA HIS A 436 0.70 -8.37 -18.36
C HIS A 436 -0.44 -7.83 -19.22
N LEU A 437 -0.12 -6.96 -20.19
CA LEU A 437 -1.08 -6.29 -21.06
C LEU A 437 -2.01 -7.28 -21.79
N LYS A 438 -1.55 -8.49 -22.09
CA LYS A 438 -2.38 -9.55 -22.68
C LYS A 438 -3.56 -9.93 -21.78
N TRP A 439 -3.44 -9.75 -20.47
CA TRP A 439 -4.45 -10.10 -19.48
C TRP A 439 -5.31 -8.91 -19.04
N THR A 440 -4.93 -7.69 -19.40
CA THR A 440 -5.67 -6.47 -19.11
C THR A 440 -7.17 -6.55 -19.44
N PRO A 441 -7.63 -7.15 -20.57
CA PRO A 441 -9.08 -7.23 -20.84
C PRO A 441 -9.84 -8.05 -19.80
N VAL A 442 -9.29 -9.16 -19.32
CA VAL A 442 -9.97 -9.97 -18.28
C VAL A 442 -9.79 -9.38 -16.88
N ILE A 443 -8.69 -8.67 -16.62
CA ILE A 443 -8.50 -7.91 -15.38
C ILE A 443 -9.52 -6.76 -15.34
N ALA A 444 -9.70 -6.03 -16.44
CA ALA A 444 -10.73 -5.00 -16.55
C ALA A 444 -12.15 -5.57 -16.37
N LEU A 445 -12.43 -6.78 -16.87
CA LEU A 445 -13.70 -7.46 -16.59
C LEU A 445 -13.88 -7.70 -15.08
N GLY A 446 -12.84 -8.16 -14.37
CA GLY A 446 -12.85 -8.31 -12.91
C GLY A 446 -13.07 -6.98 -12.19
N TYR A 447 -12.44 -5.92 -12.68
CA TYR A 447 -12.61 -4.56 -12.17
C TYR A 447 -14.07 -4.09 -12.26
N PHE A 448 -14.70 -4.15 -13.44
CA PHE A 448 -16.11 -3.76 -13.57
C PHE A 448 -17.06 -4.68 -12.80
N ALA A 449 -16.77 -5.97 -12.74
CA ALA A 449 -17.56 -6.90 -11.94
C ALA A 449 -17.48 -6.60 -10.44
N SER A 450 -16.32 -6.18 -9.94
CA SER A 450 -16.16 -5.79 -8.52
C SER A 450 -16.94 -4.51 -8.20
N ILE A 451 -16.95 -3.52 -9.09
CA ILE A 451 -17.76 -2.30 -8.98
C ILE A 451 -19.24 -2.65 -8.95
N PHE A 452 -19.68 -3.50 -9.88
CA PHE A 452 -21.07 -3.97 -9.91
C PHE A 452 -21.45 -4.73 -8.65
N THR A 453 -20.54 -5.56 -8.13
CA THR A 453 -20.73 -6.28 -6.86
C THR A 453 -20.82 -5.31 -5.68
N HIS A 454 -19.98 -4.28 -5.65
CA HIS A 454 -20.05 -3.23 -4.62
C HIS A 454 -21.40 -2.52 -4.65
N TYR A 455 -21.90 -2.19 -5.84
CA TYR A 455 -23.24 -1.62 -6.00
C TYR A 455 -24.36 -2.55 -5.49
N LEU A 456 -24.26 -3.86 -5.73
CA LEU A 456 -25.31 -4.81 -5.31
C LEU A 456 -25.30 -5.12 -3.81
N VAL A 457 -24.11 -5.05 -3.18
CA VAL A 457 -23.94 -5.51 -1.78
C VAL A 457 -23.96 -4.33 -0.80
N ASN A 458 -23.46 -3.18 -1.22
CA ASN A 458 -23.22 -2.04 -0.36
C ASN A 458 -24.00 -0.76 -0.79
N GLY A 459 -24.65 -0.78 -1.97
CA GLY A 459 -25.43 0.33 -2.55
C GLY A 459 -26.91 0.33 -2.23
#